data_0abdbae1824176e9220613dd48ebd5cb
#
_entry.id   0abdbae1824176e9220613dd48ebd5cb
#
_cell.length_a   1.000
_cell.length_b   1.000
_cell.length_c   1.000
_cell.angle_alpha   90.00
_cell.angle_beta   90.00
_cell.angle_gamma   90.00
#
_symmetry.space_group_name_H-M   'P 1'
#
loop_
_entity.id
_entity.type
_entity.pdbx_description
1 polymer ?
#
loop_
_entity_poly.entity_id
_entity_poly.type
_entity_poly.pdbx_seq_one_letter_code
_entity_poly.pdbx_strand_id
1 'polypeptide(L)'
;MRGIILAAGKGSRLNGTAGENPKCLVKAGGLTLIERQIRNLRNAGIDEIAVVVGFEADQVRRVCGHGITYVENSMYAQTNSMYSLWLARPLLFEGFVVLNCDVLFHPVLLDDLLTSRHQNALLLAYREADQPPFGDEEMKVQVRYGRVRDMSKQMNPDDADGENLGIVKFGSEGASELVTIMDRLVAAGNLREWAPRAFCEFAQARPLHAIGTRGFPWIEIDFPEDYQRAVREVLPQLDGADDNVDMSLLPVLPSSSRPTVPAELR
;
A
#
# COMPACT_ATOMS: atom_id res chain seq x y z
N MET A 1 -0.29 16.43 -11.03
CA MET A 1 -0.43 15.03 -10.52
C MET A 1 -0.79 15.08 -9.05
N ARG A 2 -1.71 14.27 -8.58
CA ARG A 2 -2.19 14.25 -7.19
C ARG A 2 -1.73 13.00 -6.45
N GLY A 3 -1.42 13.11 -5.15
CA GLY A 3 -1.21 11.97 -4.26
C GLY A 3 -2.55 11.50 -3.67
N ILE A 4 -2.83 10.19 -3.74
CA ILE A 4 -4.02 9.57 -3.14
C ILE A 4 -3.55 8.54 -2.13
N ILE A 5 -3.95 8.66 -0.87
CA ILE A 5 -3.65 7.68 0.18
C ILE A 5 -4.93 6.94 0.56
N LEU A 6 -4.94 5.62 0.44
CA LEU A 6 -6.09 4.79 0.81
C LEU A 6 -6.00 4.39 2.29
N ALA A 7 -6.73 5.09 3.14
CA ALA A 7 -6.69 4.96 4.59
C ALA A 7 -8.08 4.69 5.23
N ALA A 8 -9.00 4.07 4.49
CA ALA A 8 -10.35 3.84 4.96
C ALA A 8 -10.51 2.56 5.83
N GLY A 9 -9.54 1.64 5.78
CA GLY A 9 -9.61 0.33 6.43
C GLY A 9 -9.40 0.36 7.94
N LYS A 10 -9.98 -0.64 8.63
CA LYS A 10 -9.86 -0.80 10.10
C LYS A 10 -8.47 -1.33 10.53
N GLY A 11 -7.83 -2.16 9.72
CA GLY A 11 -6.54 -2.78 10.07
C GLY A 11 -6.61 -3.76 11.24
N SER A 12 -7.67 -4.57 11.31
CA SER A 12 -8.00 -5.42 12.46
C SER A 12 -6.95 -6.47 12.84
N ARG A 13 -6.00 -6.79 11.94
CA ARG A 13 -4.94 -7.78 12.17
C ARG A 13 -3.81 -7.28 13.09
N LEU A 14 -3.66 -5.97 13.24
CA LEU A 14 -2.69 -5.32 14.14
C LEU A 14 -3.21 -5.18 15.57
N ASN A 15 -4.25 -5.92 15.97
CA ASN A 15 -4.81 -5.92 17.29
C ASN A 15 -3.73 -6.18 18.35
N GLY A 16 -3.51 -5.20 19.24
CA GLY A 16 -2.46 -5.22 20.25
C GLY A 16 -1.31 -4.22 19.99
N THR A 17 -0.95 -3.97 18.73
CA THR A 17 0.08 -2.98 18.35
C THR A 17 -0.54 -1.62 17.99
N ALA A 18 -1.68 -1.64 17.28
CA ALA A 18 -2.42 -0.43 16.92
C ALA A 18 -3.52 -0.07 17.94
N GLY A 19 -3.87 -0.99 18.85
CA GLY A 19 -5.05 -0.83 19.70
C GLY A 19 -6.33 -0.79 18.85
N GLU A 20 -7.26 0.13 19.21
CA GLU A 20 -8.45 0.40 18.40
C GLU A 20 -8.23 1.49 17.34
N ASN A 21 -6.99 1.91 17.11
CA ASN A 21 -6.66 2.98 16.18
C ASN A 21 -6.62 2.50 14.73
N PRO A 22 -6.94 3.37 13.74
CA PRO A 22 -6.72 3.10 12.34
C PRO A 22 -5.27 2.68 12.04
N LYS A 23 -5.09 1.67 11.17
CA LYS A 23 -3.76 1.14 10.80
C LYS A 23 -2.79 2.24 10.33
N CYS A 24 -3.28 3.19 9.57
CA CYS A 24 -2.47 4.31 9.07
C CYS A 24 -1.92 5.23 10.18
N LEU A 25 -2.47 5.16 11.39
CA LEU A 25 -2.00 5.92 12.57
C LEU A 25 -1.01 5.16 13.44
N VAL A 26 -0.62 3.95 13.06
CA VAL A 26 0.47 3.22 13.71
C VAL A 26 1.75 4.04 13.55
N LYS A 27 2.47 4.24 14.67
CA LYS A 27 3.74 4.98 14.68
C LYS A 27 4.90 4.08 14.31
N ALA A 28 5.69 4.52 13.36
CA ALA A 28 6.99 3.95 13.06
C ALA A 28 8.05 5.05 13.31
N GLY A 29 8.75 4.96 14.42
CA GLY A 29 9.57 6.06 14.92
C GLY A 29 8.72 7.23 15.44
N GLY A 30 9.15 8.45 15.21
CA GLY A 30 8.48 9.69 15.66
C GLY A 30 7.17 10.02 14.92
N LEU A 31 6.89 9.38 13.77
CA LEU A 31 5.75 9.68 12.89
C LEU A 31 4.84 8.47 12.69
N THR A 32 3.55 8.73 12.44
CA THR A 32 2.62 7.72 11.95
C THR A 32 2.92 7.34 10.49
N LEU A 33 2.42 6.18 10.04
CA LEU A 33 2.60 5.73 8.65
C LEU A 33 2.06 6.78 7.67
N ILE A 34 0.89 7.34 7.94
CA ILE A 34 0.27 8.33 7.06
C ILE A 34 1.04 9.66 7.04
N GLU A 35 1.58 10.11 8.17
CA GLU A 35 2.42 11.32 8.22
C GLU A 35 3.70 11.13 7.39
N ARG A 36 4.33 9.94 7.43
CA ARG A 36 5.47 9.60 6.59
C ARG A 36 5.12 9.64 5.12
N GLN A 37 4.00 9.06 4.72
CA GLN A 37 3.57 9.06 3.32
C GLN A 37 3.24 10.47 2.82
N ILE A 38 2.57 11.30 3.63
CA ILE A 38 2.31 12.71 3.30
C ILE A 38 3.64 13.47 3.15
N ARG A 39 4.60 13.26 4.05
CA ARG A 39 5.94 13.86 3.98
C ARG A 39 6.66 13.44 2.70
N ASN A 40 6.64 12.14 2.37
CA ASN A 40 7.29 11.62 1.16
C ASN A 40 6.68 12.20 -0.12
N LEU A 41 5.35 12.30 -0.19
CA LEU A 41 4.66 12.93 -1.32
C LEU A 41 5.07 14.40 -1.49
N ARG A 42 5.08 15.17 -0.40
CA ARG A 42 5.50 16.60 -0.43
C ARG A 42 6.96 16.77 -0.83
N ASN A 43 7.84 15.94 -0.28
CA ASN A 43 9.27 15.95 -0.63
C ASN A 43 9.51 15.62 -2.11
N ALA A 44 8.64 14.79 -2.70
CA ALA A 44 8.65 14.46 -4.13
C ALA A 44 7.92 15.51 -5.00
N GLY A 45 7.53 16.68 -4.43
CA GLY A 45 6.88 17.77 -5.15
C GLY A 45 5.39 17.59 -5.41
N ILE A 46 4.73 16.68 -4.66
CA ILE A 46 3.27 16.46 -4.74
C ILE A 46 2.60 17.14 -3.55
N ASP A 47 2.11 18.36 -3.75
CA ASP A 47 1.43 19.15 -2.73
C ASP A 47 -0.09 18.89 -2.66
N GLU A 48 -0.69 18.52 -3.79
CA GLU A 48 -2.11 18.16 -3.85
C GLU A 48 -2.30 16.72 -3.40
N ILE A 49 -2.66 16.54 -2.12
CA ILE A 49 -2.84 15.23 -1.50
C ILE A 49 -4.29 15.04 -1.08
N ALA A 50 -4.84 13.87 -1.42
CA ALA A 50 -6.13 13.42 -0.92
C ALA A 50 -5.96 12.13 -0.10
N VAL A 51 -6.70 12.04 1.00
CA VAL A 51 -6.76 10.86 1.85
C VAL A 51 -8.18 10.30 1.83
N VAL A 52 -8.31 9.04 1.44
CA VAL A 52 -9.59 8.34 1.54
C VAL A 52 -9.70 7.75 2.94
N VAL A 53 -10.64 8.29 3.72
CA VAL A 53 -10.88 7.93 5.12
C VAL A 53 -12.14 7.06 5.26
N GLY A 54 -12.27 6.34 6.37
CA GLY A 54 -13.46 5.52 6.67
C GLY A 54 -13.52 5.18 8.14
N PHE A 55 -12.90 4.09 8.58
CA PHE A 55 -12.82 3.76 10.00
C PHE A 55 -12.11 4.88 10.77
N GLU A 56 -12.76 5.37 11.85
CA GLU A 56 -12.23 6.45 12.70
C GLU A 56 -11.74 7.68 11.92
N ALA A 57 -12.49 8.06 10.88
CA ALA A 57 -12.13 9.13 9.94
C ALA A 57 -11.70 10.42 10.64
N ASP A 58 -12.34 10.79 11.75
CA ASP A 58 -12.02 12.01 12.49
C ASP A 58 -10.67 11.95 13.20
N GLN A 59 -10.21 10.76 13.61
CA GLN A 59 -8.86 10.59 14.14
C GLN A 59 -7.83 10.82 13.04
N VAL A 60 -8.04 10.22 11.85
CA VAL A 60 -7.16 10.41 10.69
C VAL A 60 -7.10 11.88 10.27
N ARG A 61 -8.26 12.57 10.19
CA ARG A 61 -8.32 14.00 9.87
C ARG A 61 -7.54 14.86 10.87
N ARG A 62 -7.64 14.56 12.17
CA ARG A 62 -6.89 15.30 13.21
C ARG A 62 -5.38 15.15 13.06
N VAL A 63 -4.90 13.96 12.72
CA VAL A 63 -3.46 13.69 12.53
C VAL A 63 -2.93 14.31 11.24
N CYS A 64 -3.63 14.12 10.11
CA CYS A 64 -3.21 14.69 8.83
C CYS A 64 -3.33 16.22 8.75
N GLY A 65 -4.28 16.81 9.51
CA GLY A 65 -4.44 18.26 9.65
C GLY A 65 -4.94 18.95 8.38
N HIS A 66 -4.50 20.20 8.22
CA HIS A 66 -4.93 21.08 7.13
C HIS A 66 -4.12 20.86 5.85
N GLY A 67 -4.67 21.28 4.70
CA GLY A 67 -4.01 21.17 3.39
C GLY A 67 -4.12 19.78 2.77
N ILE A 68 -5.01 18.92 3.30
CA ILE A 68 -5.35 17.60 2.76
C ILE A 68 -6.81 17.63 2.31
N THR A 69 -7.08 17.06 1.14
CA THR A 69 -8.45 16.79 0.67
C THR A 69 -8.91 15.45 1.26
N TYR A 70 -10.07 15.41 1.90
CA TYR A 70 -10.60 14.18 2.46
C TYR A 70 -11.76 13.66 1.63
N VAL A 71 -11.70 12.37 1.27
CA VAL A 71 -12.79 11.62 0.64
C VAL A 71 -13.26 10.57 1.63
N GLU A 72 -14.55 10.54 1.97
CA GLU A 72 -15.06 9.60 2.96
C GLU A 72 -15.69 8.38 2.31
N ASN A 73 -15.23 7.20 2.70
CA ASN A 73 -15.87 5.93 2.43
C ASN A 73 -16.71 5.51 3.64
N SER A 74 -17.97 5.92 3.69
CA SER A 74 -18.90 5.52 4.75
C SER A 74 -19.25 4.02 4.72
N MET A 75 -19.00 3.35 3.60
CA MET A 75 -19.23 1.91 3.41
C MET A 75 -17.96 1.06 3.62
N TYR A 76 -16.94 1.59 4.30
CA TYR A 76 -15.63 0.93 4.46
C TYR A 76 -15.73 -0.51 4.99
N ALA A 77 -16.69 -0.80 5.85
CA ALA A 77 -16.88 -2.15 6.42
C ALA A 77 -17.45 -3.19 5.41
N GLN A 78 -18.07 -2.71 4.32
CA GLN A 78 -18.70 -3.56 3.29
C GLN A 78 -17.98 -3.54 1.95
N THR A 79 -16.98 -2.68 1.81
CA THR A 79 -16.24 -2.44 0.57
C THR A 79 -14.74 -2.63 0.77
N ASN A 80 -13.95 -2.50 -0.31
CA ASN A 80 -12.50 -2.62 -0.22
C ASN A 80 -11.80 -1.47 -0.98
N SER A 81 -10.48 -1.55 -1.15
CA SER A 81 -9.63 -0.49 -1.68
C SER A 81 -10.02 -0.01 -3.07
N MET A 82 -10.57 -0.87 -3.94
CA MET A 82 -11.06 -0.46 -5.26
C MET A 82 -12.21 0.55 -5.13
N TYR A 83 -13.19 0.28 -4.27
CA TYR A 83 -14.29 1.20 -4.04
C TYR A 83 -13.83 2.51 -3.37
N SER A 84 -12.87 2.43 -2.45
CA SER A 84 -12.25 3.60 -1.84
C SER A 84 -11.57 4.49 -2.89
N LEU A 85 -10.80 3.91 -3.81
CA LEU A 85 -10.18 4.64 -4.92
C LEU A 85 -11.24 5.23 -5.88
N TRP A 86 -12.28 4.46 -6.18
CA TRP A 86 -13.39 4.91 -7.02
C TRP A 86 -14.12 6.14 -6.46
N LEU A 87 -14.31 6.23 -5.15
CA LEU A 87 -14.88 7.43 -4.52
C LEU A 87 -14.03 8.68 -4.77
N ALA A 88 -12.71 8.52 -4.86
CA ALA A 88 -11.79 9.61 -5.17
C ALA A 88 -11.72 9.96 -6.68
N ARG A 89 -12.47 9.27 -7.56
CA ARG A 89 -12.38 9.45 -9.03
C ARG A 89 -12.47 10.88 -9.54
N PRO A 90 -13.24 11.81 -8.94
CA PRO A 90 -13.24 13.20 -9.42
C PRO A 90 -11.88 13.91 -9.31
N LEU A 91 -10.97 13.35 -8.49
CA LEU A 91 -9.65 13.91 -8.21
C LEU A 91 -8.54 13.29 -9.07
N LEU A 92 -8.83 12.28 -9.91
CA LEU A 92 -7.82 11.47 -10.58
C LEU A 92 -7.43 11.98 -11.98
N PHE A 93 -8.26 12.77 -12.64
CA PHE A 93 -8.17 13.07 -14.08
C PHE A 93 -6.90 13.78 -14.55
N GLU A 94 -6.18 14.48 -13.67
CA GLU A 94 -4.89 15.13 -14.00
C GLU A 94 -3.69 14.18 -13.83
N GLY A 95 -3.95 12.92 -13.64
CA GLY A 95 -2.97 11.91 -13.24
C GLY A 95 -2.72 11.91 -11.74
N PHE A 96 -2.36 10.75 -11.22
CA PHE A 96 -2.19 10.55 -9.77
C PHE A 96 -1.19 9.44 -9.46
N VAL A 97 -0.71 9.45 -8.22
CA VAL A 97 -0.08 8.31 -7.57
C VAL A 97 -0.95 7.88 -6.40
N VAL A 98 -1.29 6.59 -6.33
CA VAL A 98 -2.03 6.01 -5.21
C VAL A 98 -1.10 5.21 -4.33
N LEU A 99 -1.26 5.34 -3.00
CA LEU A 99 -0.51 4.63 -1.98
C LEU A 99 -1.47 3.89 -1.03
N ASN A 100 -1.17 2.63 -0.72
CA ASN A 100 -1.75 1.95 0.43
C ASN A 100 -1.15 2.54 1.71
N CYS A 101 -1.98 2.87 2.70
CA CYS A 101 -1.54 3.59 3.91
C CYS A 101 -0.66 2.78 4.87
N ASP A 102 -0.50 1.49 4.63
CA ASP A 102 0.20 0.52 5.46
C ASP A 102 1.63 0.20 5.00
N VAL A 103 2.09 0.84 3.94
CA VAL A 103 3.42 0.63 3.39
C VAL A 103 4.40 1.64 3.96
N LEU A 104 5.43 1.15 4.64
CA LEU A 104 6.64 1.89 5.01
C LEU A 104 7.69 1.64 3.92
N PHE A 105 8.25 2.71 3.35
CA PHE A 105 9.15 2.57 2.20
C PHE A 105 10.19 3.69 2.14
N HIS A 106 11.34 3.40 1.52
CA HIS A 106 12.39 4.38 1.29
C HIS A 106 11.93 5.43 0.26
N PRO A 107 12.09 6.76 0.53
CA PRO A 107 11.60 7.84 -0.34
C PRO A 107 12.05 7.72 -1.80
N VAL A 108 13.26 7.24 -2.06
CA VAL A 108 13.82 7.01 -3.41
C VAL A 108 12.90 6.14 -4.27
N LEU A 109 12.14 5.20 -3.67
CA LEU A 109 11.20 4.37 -4.43
C LEU A 109 10.08 5.21 -5.07
N LEU A 110 9.59 6.21 -4.35
CA LEU A 110 8.59 7.13 -4.89
C LEU A 110 9.20 8.01 -5.99
N ASP A 111 10.42 8.53 -5.78
CA ASP A 111 11.13 9.32 -6.78
C ASP A 111 11.38 8.51 -8.07
N ASP A 112 11.83 7.25 -7.96
CA ASP A 112 12.02 6.36 -9.10
C ASP A 112 10.72 6.12 -9.88
N LEU A 113 9.61 5.93 -9.18
CA LEU A 113 8.31 5.78 -9.80
C LEU A 113 7.89 7.05 -10.54
N LEU A 114 7.98 8.21 -9.88
CA LEU A 114 7.51 9.49 -10.41
C LEU A 114 8.36 9.97 -11.59
N THR A 115 9.68 9.81 -11.51
CA THR A 115 10.63 10.22 -12.57
C THR A 115 10.74 9.21 -13.70
N SER A 116 10.17 8.00 -13.54
CA SER A 116 10.17 7.00 -14.61
C SER A 116 9.52 7.57 -15.88
N ARG A 117 10.07 7.21 -17.06
CA ARG A 117 9.53 7.61 -18.37
C ARG A 117 8.12 7.09 -18.66
N HIS A 118 7.63 6.15 -17.83
CA HIS A 118 6.34 5.49 -18.03
C HIS A 118 5.22 6.30 -17.39
N GLN A 119 4.17 6.58 -18.15
CA GLN A 119 3.00 7.31 -17.65
C GLN A 119 2.22 6.50 -16.61
N ASN A 120 2.14 5.18 -16.80
CA ASN A 120 1.46 4.25 -15.90
C ASN A 120 2.46 3.21 -15.43
N ALA A 121 2.70 3.16 -14.14
CA ALA A 121 3.68 2.25 -13.55
C ALA A 121 3.35 1.94 -12.09
N LEU A 122 3.81 0.78 -11.62
CA LEU A 122 3.75 0.39 -10.21
C LEU A 122 5.16 0.07 -9.69
N LEU A 123 5.33 0.16 -8.38
CA LEU A 123 6.49 -0.37 -7.70
C LEU A 123 6.34 -1.87 -7.47
N LEU A 124 7.38 -2.61 -7.84
CA LEU A 124 7.43 -4.07 -7.74
C LEU A 124 8.69 -4.51 -7.01
N ALA A 125 8.53 -5.27 -5.93
CA ALA A 125 9.61 -6.03 -5.35
C ALA A 125 9.75 -7.34 -6.12
N TYR A 126 10.76 -7.43 -6.98
CA TYR A 126 11.06 -8.67 -7.69
C TYR A 126 11.51 -9.75 -6.71
N ARG A 127 11.02 -10.97 -6.92
CA ARG A 127 11.46 -12.14 -6.14
C ARG A 127 12.89 -12.47 -6.49
N GLU A 128 13.73 -12.58 -5.47
CA GLU A 128 15.09 -13.09 -5.62
C GLU A 128 15.12 -14.62 -5.53
N ALA A 129 16.12 -15.24 -6.15
CA ALA A 129 16.16 -16.71 -6.32
C ALA A 129 16.28 -17.46 -4.96
N ASP A 130 16.82 -16.83 -3.93
CA ASP A 130 17.01 -17.38 -2.58
C ASP A 130 15.86 -17.04 -1.62
N GLN A 131 14.87 -16.26 -2.04
CA GLN A 131 13.70 -15.94 -1.23
C GLN A 131 12.68 -17.07 -1.25
N PRO A 132 11.95 -17.28 -0.11
CA PRO A 132 10.87 -18.25 -0.06
C PRO A 132 9.76 -17.88 -1.07
N PRO A 133 8.95 -18.85 -1.51
CA PRO A 133 7.77 -18.57 -2.32
C PRO A 133 6.83 -17.56 -1.62
N PHE A 134 6.15 -16.74 -2.43
CA PHE A 134 5.10 -15.86 -1.90
C PHE A 134 3.99 -16.68 -1.23
N GLY A 135 3.45 -16.16 -0.13
CA GLY A 135 2.30 -16.71 0.58
C GLY A 135 0.95 -16.28 -0.03
N ASP A 136 -0.09 -16.35 0.77
CA ASP A 136 -1.45 -16.01 0.36
C ASP A 136 -1.78 -14.51 0.51
N GLU A 137 -0.98 -13.78 1.32
CA GLU A 137 -1.25 -12.37 1.60
C GLU A 137 -0.64 -11.43 0.57
N GLU A 138 0.48 -11.81 -0.05
CA GLU A 138 1.18 -10.97 -1.00
C GLU A 138 0.37 -10.76 -2.29
N MET A 139 0.33 -9.53 -2.76
CA MET A 139 -0.25 -9.19 -4.08
C MET A 139 0.76 -9.53 -5.18
N LYS A 140 0.73 -10.79 -5.59
CA LYS A 140 1.61 -11.36 -6.62
C LYS A 140 1.39 -10.73 -7.98
N VAL A 141 2.48 -10.47 -8.71
CA VAL A 141 2.46 -9.83 -10.03
C VAL A 141 3.28 -10.64 -11.01
N GLN A 142 2.70 -10.91 -12.17
CA GLN A 142 3.40 -11.45 -13.33
C GLN A 142 3.78 -10.31 -14.28
N VAL A 143 5.04 -10.29 -14.72
CA VAL A 143 5.61 -9.26 -15.59
C VAL A 143 6.19 -9.89 -16.85
N ARG A 144 5.96 -9.28 -18.02
CA ARG A 144 6.60 -9.67 -19.26
C ARG A 144 7.11 -8.45 -20.00
N TYR A 145 8.41 -8.44 -20.29
CA TYR A 145 9.08 -7.30 -20.94
C TYR A 145 8.85 -5.97 -20.19
N GLY A 146 8.95 -6.01 -18.86
CA GLY A 146 8.73 -4.84 -18.00
C GLY A 146 7.28 -4.36 -17.88
N ARG A 147 6.29 -5.12 -18.38
CA ARG A 147 4.87 -4.81 -18.31
C ARG A 147 4.13 -5.82 -17.45
N VAL A 148 3.26 -5.35 -16.61
CA VAL A 148 2.33 -6.17 -15.83
C VAL A 148 1.42 -6.96 -16.79
N ARG A 149 1.27 -8.26 -16.54
CA ARG A 149 0.38 -9.16 -17.26
C ARG A 149 -0.76 -9.65 -16.43
N ASP A 150 -0.48 -9.95 -15.17
CA ASP A 150 -1.49 -10.38 -14.21
C ASP A 150 -1.10 -9.93 -12.82
N MET A 151 -2.11 -9.83 -11.94
CA MET A 151 -1.93 -9.38 -10.56
C MET A 151 -3.02 -10.00 -9.69
N SER A 152 -2.65 -10.86 -8.75
CA SER A 152 -3.61 -11.55 -7.88
C SER A 152 -2.94 -12.12 -6.63
N LYS A 153 -3.64 -12.07 -5.50
CA LYS A 153 -3.25 -12.83 -4.29
C LYS A 153 -3.35 -14.34 -4.52
N GLN A 154 -4.26 -14.79 -5.38
CA GLN A 154 -4.51 -16.20 -5.69
C GLN A 154 -3.62 -16.76 -6.81
N MET A 155 -2.72 -15.94 -7.37
CA MET A 155 -1.75 -16.40 -8.36
C MET A 155 -0.87 -17.50 -7.77
N ASN A 156 -0.54 -18.54 -8.57
CA ASN A 156 0.45 -19.51 -8.16
C ASN A 156 1.78 -18.79 -7.89
N PRO A 157 2.41 -18.97 -6.71
CA PRO A 157 3.67 -18.33 -6.36
C PRO A 157 4.80 -18.54 -7.39
N ASP A 158 4.80 -19.67 -8.11
CA ASP A 158 5.79 -19.98 -9.11
C ASP A 158 5.62 -19.19 -10.43
N ASP A 159 4.41 -18.63 -10.66
CA ASP A 159 4.12 -17.78 -11.82
C ASP A 159 4.37 -16.29 -11.54
N ALA A 160 4.69 -15.94 -10.30
CA ALA A 160 4.90 -14.57 -9.87
C ALA A 160 6.35 -14.12 -10.05
N ASP A 161 6.56 -12.99 -10.70
CA ASP A 161 7.87 -12.34 -10.81
C ASP A 161 8.19 -11.44 -9.62
N GLY A 162 7.17 -11.00 -8.88
CA GLY A 162 7.35 -10.09 -7.75
C GLY A 162 6.03 -9.77 -7.03
N GLU A 163 6.15 -8.87 -6.04
CA GLU A 163 5.06 -8.38 -5.21
C GLU A 163 4.82 -6.88 -5.46
N ASN A 164 3.54 -6.49 -5.61
CA ASN A 164 3.16 -5.09 -5.71
C ASN A 164 3.23 -4.40 -4.34
N LEU A 165 4.01 -3.33 -4.25
CA LEU A 165 4.16 -2.53 -3.02
C LEU A 165 2.90 -1.74 -2.62
N GLY A 166 1.86 -1.73 -3.45
CA GLY A 166 0.70 -0.86 -3.20
C GLY A 166 0.96 0.62 -3.52
N ILE A 167 1.95 0.92 -4.37
CA ILE A 167 2.26 2.27 -4.86
C ILE A 167 2.22 2.26 -6.37
N VAL A 168 1.24 2.96 -6.96
CA VAL A 168 0.95 2.91 -8.40
C VAL A 168 0.69 4.30 -8.96
N LYS A 169 1.31 4.63 -10.08
CA LYS A 169 1.17 5.89 -10.81
C LYS A 169 0.36 5.71 -12.09
N PHE A 170 -0.56 6.64 -12.36
CA PHE A 170 -1.26 6.78 -13.62
C PHE A 170 -1.16 8.21 -14.15
N GLY A 171 -0.78 8.36 -15.42
CA GLY A 171 -0.92 9.64 -16.13
C GLY A 171 -2.39 9.97 -16.41
N SER A 172 -2.68 11.18 -16.92
CA SER A 172 -4.05 11.65 -17.14
C SER A 172 -4.90 10.75 -18.03
N GLU A 173 -4.34 10.26 -19.14
CA GLU A 173 -5.05 9.32 -20.04
C GLU A 173 -5.29 7.98 -19.36
N GLY A 174 -4.29 7.46 -18.64
CA GLY A 174 -4.42 6.22 -17.88
C GLY A 174 -5.43 6.34 -16.75
N ALA A 175 -5.48 7.48 -16.07
CA ALA A 175 -6.45 7.77 -15.02
C ALA A 175 -7.89 7.75 -15.56
N SER A 176 -8.14 8.34 -16.73
CA SER A 176 -9.47 8.34 -17.38
C SER A 176 -9.92 6.92 -17.73
N GLU A 177 -9.02 6.11 -18.29
CA GLU A 177 -9.31 4.70 -18.59
C GLU A 177 -9.59 3.90 -17.32
N LEU A 178 -8.76 4.07 -16.27
CA LEU A 178 -8.96 3.38 -15.01
C LEU A 178 -10.30 3.76 -14.35
N VAL A 179 -10.71 5.04 -14.41
CA VAL A 179 -12.02 5.48 -13.91
C VAL A 179 -13.13 4.74 -14.64
N THR A 180 -13.06 4.63 -15.97
CA THR A 180 -14.04 3.87 -16.77
C THR A 180 -14.14 2.41 -16.34
N ILE A 181 -12.98 1.77 -16.06
CA ILE A 181 -12.93 0.38 -15.56
C ILE A 181 -13.60 0.30 -14.19
N MET A 182 -13.24 1.18 -13.26
CA MET A 182 -13.82 1.20 -11.92
C MET A 182 -15.32 1.47 -11.92
N ASP A 183 -15.81 2.41 -12.77
CA ASP A 183 -17.26 2.68 -12.93
C ASP A 183 -18.01 1.42 -13.35
N ARG A 184 -17.47 0.66 -14.31
CA ARG A 184 -18.05 -0.62 -14.75
C ARG A 184 -18.05 -1.66 -13.65
N LEU A 185 -16.94 -1.81 -12.91
CA LEU A 185 -16.84 -2.77 -11.80
C LEU A 185 -17.82 -2.43 -10.68
N VAL A 186 -17.94 -1.16 -10.30
CA VAL A 186 -18.87 -0.69 -9.28
C VAL A 186 -20.31 -0.88 -9.72
N ALA A 187 -20.66 -0.55 -10.98
CA ALA A 187 -21.98 -0.76 -11.54
C ALA A 187 -22.38 -2.25 -11.59
N ALA A 188 -21.39 -3.15 -11.73
CA ALA A 188 -21.60 -4.60 -11.66
C ALA A 188 -21.67 -5.14 -10.22
N GLY A 189 -21.58 -4.30 -9.19
CA GLY A 189 -21.66 -4.69 -7.78
C GLY A 189 -20.37 -5.24 -7.19
N ASN A 190 -19.22 -5.13 -7.87
CA ASN A 190 -17.92 -5.62 -7.40
C ASN A 190 -17.30 -4.67 -6.35
N LEU A 191 -18.00 -4.40 -5.26
CA LEU A 191 -17.60 -3.41 -4.26
C LEU A 191 -16.52 -3.90 -3.29
N ARG A 192 -16.31 -5.21 -3.19
CA ARG A 192 -15.35 -5.83 -2.27
C ARG A 192 -13.99 -6.15 -2.89
N GLU A 193 -13.78 -5.74 -4.14
CA GLU A 193 -12.51 -5.93 -4.83
C GLU A 193 -11.43 -5.00 -4.28
N TRP A 194 -10.18 -5.48 -4.30
CA TRP A 194 -9.01 -4.63 -4.10
C TRP A 194 -8.71 -3.78 -5.34
N ALA A 195 -8.07 -2.64 -5.16
CA ALA A 195 -7.66 -1.76 -6.26
C ALA A 195 -6.84 -2.47 -7.36
N PRO A 196 -5.94 -3.42 -7.04
CA PRO A 196 -5.25 -4.25 -8.01
C PRO A 196 -6.16 -4.97 -9.03
N ARG A 197 -7.41 -5.26 -8.70
CA ARG A 197 -8.37 -5.80 -9.68
C ARG A 197 -8.56 -4.86 -10.87
N ALA A 198 -8.78 -3.57 -10.60
CA ALA A 198 -8.92 -2.57 -11.65
C ALA A 198 -7.59 -2.33 -12.39
N PHE A 199 -6.45 -2.38 -11.70
CA PHE A 199 -5.13 -2.24 -12.30
C PHE A 199 -4.79 -3.41 -13.23
N CYS A 200 -5.19 -4.63 -12.87
CA CYS A 200 -5.04 -5.81 -13.73
C CYS A 200 -5.86 -5.66 -15.02
N GLU A 201 -7.13 -5.25 -14.92
CA GLU A 201 -7.96 -5.00 -16.11
C GLU A 201 -7.39 -3.85 -16.97
N PHE A 202 -6.86 -2.81 -16.34
CA PHE A 202 -6.15 -1.74 -17.05
C PHE A 202 -4.93 -2.28 -17.81
N ALA A 203 -4.13 -3.17 -17.18
CA ALA A 203 -2.94 -3.76 -17.80
C ALA A 203 -3.25 -4.65 -19.03
N GLN A 204 -4.48 -5.17 -19.13
CA GLN A 204 -4.93 -5.89 -20.32
C GLN A 204 -5.24 -4.93 -21.50
N ALA A 205 -5.68 -3.70 -21.20
CA ALA A 205 -6.06 -2.72 -22.21
C ALA A 205 -4.90 -1.77 -22.59
N ARG A 206 -4.08 -1.39 -21.61
CA ARG A 206 -2.99 -0.40 -21.77
C ARG A 206 -1.73 -0.82 -21.02
N PRO A 207 -0.54 -0.36 -21.43
CA PRO A 207 0.70 -0.66 -20.73
C PRO A 207 0.70 -0.12 -19.28
N LEU A 208 0.86 -1.03 -18.32
CA LEU A 208 1.21 -0.75 -16.94
C LEU A 208 2.61 -1.35 -16.72
N HIS A 209 3.59 -0.52 -16.37
CA HIS A 209 4.99 -0.95 -16.26
C HIS A 209 5.37 -1.23 -14.80
N ALA A 210 6.26 -2.20 -14.62
CA ALA A 210 6.84 -2.49 -13.32
C ALA A 210 8.17 -1.73 -13.15
N ILE A 211 8.31 -1.02 -12.02
CA ILE A 211 9.54 -0.36 -11.58
C ILE A 211 10.06 -1.12 -10.37
N GLY A 212 11.24 -1.72 -10.48
CA GLY A 212 11.82 -2.52 -9.40
C GLY A 212 12.29 -1.67 -8.22
N THR A 213 12.30 -2.25 -7.03
CA THR A 213 12.76 -1.58 -5.78
C THR A 213 14.27 -1.37 -5.74
N ARG A 214 15.04 -2.03 -6.58
CA ARG A 214 16.52 -1.96 -6.61
C ARG A 214 17.18 -2.24 -5.25
N GLY A 215 16.52 -3.02 -4.38
CA GLY A 215 17.00 -3.35 -3.04
C GLY A 215 16.76 -2.26 -1.98
N PHE A 216 16.12 -1.14 -2.32
CA PHE A 216 15.72 -0.15 -1.30
C PHE A 216 14.68 -0.73 -0.34
N PRO A 217 14.81 -0.46 0.97
CA PRO A 217 13.98 -1.08 1.99
C PRO A 217 12.53 -0.60 1.93
N TRP A 218 11.64 -1.54 2.16
CA TRP A 218 10.21 -1.32 2.29
C TRP A 218 9.56 -2.48 3.06
N ILE A 219 8.38 -2.28 3.59
CA ILE A 219 7.56 -3.31 4.23
C ILE A 219 6.10 -2.90 4.25
N GLU A 220 5.19 -3.83 3.98
CA GLU A 220 3.77 -3.73 4.31
C GLU A 220 3.57 -4.20 5.76
N ILE A 221 2.86 -3.41 6.57
CA ILE A 221 2.67 -3.68 8.01
C ILE A 221 1.26 -4.22 8.20
N ASP A 222 1.07 -5.52 8.09
CA ASP A 222 -0.23 -6.18 8.28
C ASP A 222 -0.37 -6.84 9.65
N PHE A 223 0.71 -7.39 10.19
CA PHE A 223 0.75 -8.14 11.44
C PHE A 223 1.71 -7.51 12.45
N PRO A 224 1.61 -7.84 13.74
CA PRO A 224 2.56 -7.36 14.77
C PRO A 224 4.02 -7.68 14.44
N GLU A 225 4.28 -8.81 13.78
CA GLU A 225 5.61 -9.24 13.35
C GLU A 225 6.20 -8.29 12.31
N ASP A 226 5.35 -7.83 11.36
CA ASP A 226 5.75 -6.87 10.34
C ASP A 226 6.11 -5.53 10.97
N TYR A 227 5.34 -5.10 11.96
CA TYR A 227 5.66 -3.90 12.72
C TYR A 227 7.02 -4.00 13.41
N GLN A 228 7.33 -5.14 14.03
CA GLN A 228 8.64 -5.35 14.65
C GLN A 228 9.77 -5.31 13.63
N ARG A 229 9.59 -5.95 12.48
CA ARG A 229 10.55 -5.90 11.36
C ARG A 229 10.69 -4.47 10.83
N ALA A 230 9.57 -3.77 10.64
CA ALA A 230 9.56 -2.38 10.21
C ALA A 230 10.44 -1.49 11.11
N VAL A 231 10.28 -1.59 12.43
CA VAL A 231 11.04 -0.78 13.40
C VAL A 231 12.50 -1.18 13.49
N ARG A 232 12.80 -2.49 13.43
CA ARG A 232 14.18 -2.99 13.64
C ARG A 232 15.04 -2.94 12.37
N GLU A 233 14.45 -3.20 11.21
CA GLU A 233 15.20 -3.46 9.98
C GLU A 233 15.00 -2.34 8.94
N VAL A 234 13.77 -1.85 8.77
CA VAL A 234 13.43 -0.89 7.70
C VAL A 234 13.65 0.54 8.15
N LEU A 235 13.03 0.93 9.27
CA LEU A 235 13.06 2.31 9.76
C LEU A 235 14.47 2.90 9.92
N PRO A 236 15.48 2.18 10.47
CA PRO A 236 16.84 2.73 10.59
C PRO A 236 17.51 3.06 9.25
N GLN A 237 17.01 2.50 8.15
CA GLN A 237 17.51 2.74 6.79
C GLN A 237 16.77 3.89 6.09
N LEU A 238 15.60 4.30 6.63
CA LEU A 238 14.79 5.38 6.03
C LEU A 238 15.17 6.75 6.58
N ASP A 239 15.33 6.80 7.89
CA ASP A 239 15.61 8.02 8.61
C ASP A 239 17.13 8.07 8.84
N GLY A 240 17.84 9.02 8.24
CA GLY A 240 19.20 9.30 8.66
C GLY A 240 19.21 9.59 10.18
N ALA A 241 20.34 9.55 10.82
CA ALA A 241 20.60 9.48 12.26
C ALA A 241 19.81 10.43 13.22
N ASP A 242 18.81 11.14 12.76
CA ASP A 242 18.09 12.17 13.54
C ASP A 242 16.81 11.68 14.25
N ASP A 243 16.25 10.53 13.90
CA ASP A 243 15.11 9.96 14.62
C ASP A 243 15.58 8.94 15.64
N ASN A 244 15.90 9.40 16.86
CA ASN A 244 16.16 8.53 18.01
C ASN A 244 14.89 7.69 18.32
N VAL A 245 14.87 6.45 17.85
CA VAL A 245 13.82 5.50 18.22
C VAL A 245 14.08 5.08 19.66
N ASP A 246 13.22 5.48 20.59
CA ASP A 246 13.26 4.97 21.96
C ASP A 246 12.84 3.49 21.97
N MET A 247 13.83 2.61 21.89
CA MET A 247 13.64 1.15 21.89
C MET A 247 13.02 0.62 23.18
N SER A 248 12.94 1.42 24.26
CA SER A 248 12.33 1.04 25.55
C SER A 248 10.79 1.03 25.48
N LEU A 249 10.20 1.67 24.47
CA LEU A 249 8.74 1.75 24.27
C LEU A 249 8.17 0.58 23.43
N LEU A 250 9.01 -0.37 23.00
CA LEU A 250 8.52 -1.55 22.31
C LEU A 250 7.84 -2.49 23.31
N PRO A 251 6.57 -2.90 23.10
CA PRO A 251 5.97 -3.93 23.93
C PRO A 251 6.77 -5.23 23.78
N VAL A 252 7.25 -5.74 24.90
CA VAL A 252 7.87 -7.08 24.97
C VAL A 252 6.73 -8.08 24.80
N LEU A 253 6.54 -8.60 23.59
CA LEU A 253 5.61 -9.71 23.38
C LEU A 253 6.18 -10.95 24.05
N PRO A 254 5.35 -11.71 24.83
CA PRO A 254 5.79 -12.99 25.35
C PRO A 254 6.14 -13.90 24.17
N SER A 255 7.30 -14.60 24.28
CA SER A 255 7.73 -15.57 23.29
C SER A 255 6.61 -16.61 23.08
N SER A 256 5.91 -16.54 21.95
CA SER A 256 4.92 -17.54 21.59
C SER A 256 5.66 -18.84 21.29
N SER A 257 5.61 -19.78 22.23
CA SER A 257 5.89 -21.18 21.95
C SER A 257 4.91 -21.62 20.83
N ARG A 258 5.47 -22.02 19.69
CA ARG A 258 4.69 -22.62 18.60
C ARG A 258 3.82 -23.73 19.20
N PRO A 259 2.52 -23.81 18.89
CA PRO A 259 1.74 -24.96 19.26
C PRO A 259 2.31 -26.18 18.52
N THR A 260 2.85 -27.12 19.27
CA THR A 260 3.20 -28.47 18.77
C THR A 260 1.91 -29.14 18.33
N VAL A 261 1.79 -29.40 17.03
CA VAL A 261 0.74 -30.23 16.47
C VAL A 261 0.87 -31.63 17.07
N PRO A 262 -0.16 -32.22 17.71
CA PRO A 262 -0.10 -33.59 18.19
C PRO A 262 0.05 -34.54 17.00
N ALA A 263 1.04 -35.43 17.09
CA ALA A 263 1.27 -36.50 16.13
C ALA A 263 0.29 -37.67 16.36
N GLU A 264 -1.02 -37.43 16.17
CA GLU A 264 -2.01 -38.52 16.12
C GLU A 264 -3.09 -38.15 15.12
N LEU A 265 -2.87 -38.59 13.88
CA LEU A 265 -3.83 -39.06 12.88
C LEU A 265 -3.04 -39.33 11.58
N ARG A 266 -2.38 -40.49 11.63
CA ARG A 266 -1.99 -41.22 10.40
C ARG A 266 -3.12 -42.08 9.92
#